data_05a09b4990f9281ed24c75df9e6f6868
#
_entry.id   05a09b4990f9281ed24c75df9e6f6868
#
_cell.length_a   1.000
_cell.length_b   1.000
_cell.length_c   1.000
_cell.angle_alpha   90.00
_cell.angle_beta   90.00
_cell.angle_gamma   90.00
#
_symmetry.space_group_name_H-M   'P 1'
#
loop_
_entity.id
_entity.type
_entity.pdbx_description
1 polymer ?
#
loop_
_entity_poly.entity_id
_entity_poly.type
_entity_poly.pdbx_seq_one_letter_code
_entity_poly.pdbx_strand_id
1 'polypeptide(L)'
;MEQIKANETLVDSSLRETKMHGTVDFPVGVYLDDFSDFKNGYICWHWHEEIQISWIIEGEFLCQMEGRTVHLHPGELIFVNRGVLHQIYPVQKGYGKLYAFIWDPEFLSGSADGAVYQEAFEAMLKSGPRCLTLAETAQAPGGQAVGEALRAIVALYTQHPALYHLQIKILLSQIWLMLCRQEGEAPEPMTPERERDEERLKRAMNYMHAHYGEHFSLEELARQALTSRSELCRCFRRMLGMPPKEFLMQYRIQQAEILLKNSAYSIAEVAEFTGFSSPSHFGSCFLRYVGCTPREYRKNL
;
A
#
# COMPACT_ATOMS: atom_id res chain seq x y z
N MET A 1 -22.59 9.95 11.62
CA MET A 1 -22.30 8.97 10.55
C MET A 1 -20.89 9.27 10.06
N GLU A 2 -19.88 8.69 10.66
CA GLU A 2 -18.55 8.65 10.03
C GLU A 2 -18.66 7.72 8.84
N GLN A 3 -18.67 8.33 7.67
CA GLN A 3 -18.67 7.59 6.42
C GLN A 3 -17.34 6.81 6.33
N ILE A 4 -17.45 5.50 6.05
CA ILE A 4 -16.38 4.71 5.47
C ILE A 4 -16.03 5.42 4.15
N LYS A 5 -15.08 6.36 4.17
CA LYS A 5 -14.69 7.12 2.97
C LYS A 5 -13.37 6.61 2.47
N ALA A 6 -13.31 6.45 1.16
CA ALA A 6 -12.08 6.37 0.39
C ALA A 6 -11.08 7.44 0.84
N ASN A 7 -9.86 7.06 1.00
CA ASN A 7 -8.82 7.96 1.49
C ASN A 7 -7.63 8.02 0.54
N GLU A 8 -7.19 9.25 0.30
CA GLU A 8 -5.85 9.45 -0.24
C GLU A 8 -4.86 8.86 0.77
N THR A 9 -4.03 7.93 0.32
CA THR A 9 -2.93 7.40 1.15
C THR A 9 -1.90 8.50 1.31
N LEU A 10 -1.85 9.07 2.51
CA LEU A 10 -0.87 10.10 2.85
C LEU A 10 0.40 9.41 3.33
N VAL A 11 1.49 9.64 2.63
CA VAL A 11 2.80 9.05 2.96
C VAL A 11 3.82 10.12 3.29
N ASP A 12 4.72 9.80 4.20
CA ASP A 12 5.92 10.61 4.46
C ASP A 12 7.01 10.37 3.40
N SER A 13 8.16 10.99 3.59
CA SER A 13 9.30 10.84 2.68
C SER A 13 9.83 9.40 2.58
N SER A 14 9.50 8.52 3.52
CA SER A 14 9.90 7.10 3.51
C SER A 14 8.85 6.18 2.88
N LEU A 15 7.78 6.73 2.31
CA LEU A 15 6.55 6.02 1.90
C LEU A 15 5.81 5.36 3.06
N ARG A 16 6.13 5.70 4.31
CA ARG A 16 5.33 5.26 5.42
C ARG A 16 3.99 5.98 5.41
N GLU A 17 2.91 5.24 5.50
CA GLU A 17 1.60 5.85 5.67
C GLU A 17 1.55 6.60 7.00
N THR A 18 1.10 7.87 6.94
CA THR A 18 1.03 8.75 8.12
C THR A 18 -0.35 8.80 8.74
N LYS A 19 -1.32 8.15 8.11
CA LYS A 19 -2.68 8.08 8.58
C LYS A 19 -2.76 7.14 9.79
N MET A 20 -3.41 7.60 10.85
CA MET A 20 -3.83 6.74 11.95
C MET A 20 -5.07 5.94 11.54
N HIS A 21 -5.02 4.63 11.66
CA HIS A 21 -6.14 3.74 11.40
C HIS A 21 -6.95 3.51 12.68
N GLY A 22 -8.22 3.93 12.65
CA GLY A 22 -9.07 3.91 13.84
C GLY A 22 -8.73 5.03 14.84
N THR A 23 -8.76 4.71 16.13
CA THR A 23 -8.43 5.60 17.24
C THR A 23 -7.35 4.99 18.12
N VAL A 24 -6.78 5.78 19.04
CA VAL A 24 -5.79 5.27 20.01
C VAL A 24 -6.36 4.10 20.84
N ASP A 25 -7.62 4.17 21.23
CA ASP A 25 -8.27 3.14 22.05
C ASP A 25 -8.81 1.97 21.21
N PHE A 26 -9.02 2.18 19.93
CA PHE A 26 -9.49 1.17 18.99
C PHE A 26 -8.78 1.33 17.63
N PRO A 27 -7.53 0.82 17.53
CA PRO A 27 -6.67 0.98 16.34
C PRO A 27 -7.06 -0.02 15.23
N VAL A 28 -8.31 0.12 14.76
CA VAL A 28 -8.89 -0.68 13.67
C VAL A 28 -9.53 0.25 12.67
N GLY A 29 -9.08 0.22 11.42
CA GLY A 29 -9.67 0.91 10.28
C GLY A 29 -10.41 -0.05 9.37
N VAL A 30 -11.62 0.32 8.95
CA VAL A 30 -12.39 -0.39 7.92
C VAL A 30 -12.80 0.63 6.87
N TYR A 31 -12.30 0.46 5.66
CA TYR A 31 -12.49 1.41 4.56
C TYR A 31 -13.13 0.72 3.37
N LEU A 32 -14.10 1.37 2.74
CA LEU A 32 -14.56 1.01 1.40
C LEU A 32 -13.88 1.95 0.41
N ASP A 33 -12.96 1.41 -0.34
CA ASP A 33 -12.25 2.12 -1.39
C ASP A 33 -12.99 1.92 -2.72
N ASP A 34 -13.70 2.96 -3.17
CA ASP A 34 -14.31 3.04 -4.50
C ASP A 34 -13.34 3.79 -5.42
N PHE A 35 -12.75 3.07 -6.39
CA PHE A 35 -11.70 3.63 -7.24
C PHE A 35 -12.22 4.64 -8.28
N SER A 36 -13.54 4.81 -8.40
CA SER A 36 -14.14 5.93 -9.12
C SER A 36 -13.93 7.27 -8.40
N ASP A 37 -13.78 7.24 -7.07
CA ASP A 37 -13.55 8.41 -6.23
C ASP A 37 -12.07 8.77 -6.10
N PHE A 38 -11.17 7.84 -6.44
CA PHE A 38 -9.73 8.08 -6.42
C PHE A 38 -9.31 8.89 -7.64
N LYS A 39 -8.87 10.12 -7.44
CA LYS A 39 -8.47 11.02 -8.53
C LYS A 39 -7.36 10.44 -9.40
N ASN A 40 -6.43 9.71 -8.79
CA ASN A 40 -5.33 9.04 -9.49
C ASN A 40 -5.73 7.64 -9.99
N GLY A 41 -6.83 7.10 -9.47
CA GLY A 41 -7.33 5.78 -9.83
C GLY A 41 -6.51 4.62 -9.27
N TYR A 42 -5.65 4.85 -8.27
CA TYR A 42 -4.83 3.83 -7.62
C TYR A 42 -4.38 4.25 -6.22
N ILE A 43 -3.99 3.27 -5.39
CA ILE A 43 -3.30 3.50 -4.12
C ILE A 43 -1.80 3.34 -4.40
N CYS A 44 -1.04 4.42 -4.15
CA CYS A 44 0.39 4.50 -4.46
C CYS A 44 1.24 3.56 -3.57
N TRP A 45 2.51 3.42 -3.91
CA TRP A 45 3.47 2.72 -3.08
C TRP A 45 3.51 3.29 -1.67
N HIS A 46 3.25 2.42 -0.66
CA HIS A 46 3.29 2.76 0.76
C HIS A 46 3.59 1.51 1.59
N TRP A 47 3.93 1.73 2.83
CA TRP A 47 4.04 0.71 3.85
C TRP A 47 3.56 1.27 5.20
N HIS A 48 3.13 0.41 6.08
CA HIS A 48 2.67 0.76 7.42
C HIS A 48 3.02 -0.34 8.43
N GLU A 49 2.97 -0.03 9.72
CA GLU A 49 3.28 -0.97 10.81
C GLU A 49 2.09 -1.88 11.16
N GLU A 50 0.95 -1.57 10.65
CA GLU A 50 -0.27 -2.33 10.83
C GLU A 50 -0.31 -3.55 9.89
N ILE A 51 -1.21 -4.46 10.17
CA ILE A 51 -1.60 -5.57 9.30
C ILE A 51 -2.77 -5.11 8.44
N GLN A 52 -2.78 -5.53 7.17
CA GLN A 52 -3.87 -5.22 6.25
C GLN A 52 -4.45 -6.49 5.62
N ILE A 53 -5.79 -6.51 5.48
CA ILE A 53 -6.49 -7.38 4.53
C ILE A 53 -7.26 -6.50 3.56
N SER A 54 -7.01 -6.69 2.26
CA SER A 54 -7.84 -6.10 1.21
C SER A 54 -8.75 -7.19 0.64
N TRP A 55 -10.05 -6.90 0.58
CA TRP A 55 -11.08 -7.80 0.05
C TRP A 55 -11.71 -7.19 -1.20
N ILE A 56 -11.55 -7.86 -2.34
CA ILE A 56 -12.04 -7.37 -3.63
C ILE A 56 -13.54 -7.61 -3.75
N ILE A 57 -14.31 -6.55 -3.95
CA ILE A 57 -15.77 -6.58 -4.06
C ILE A 57 -16.21 -6.47 -5.52
N GLU A 58 -15.59 -5.59 -6.29
CA GLU A 58 -15.96 -5.30 -7.67
C GLU A 58 -14.73 -4.94 -8.49
N GLY A 59 -14.65 -5.41 -9.73
CA GLY A 59 -13.50 -5.18 -10.61
C GLY A 59 -12.31 -6.09 -10.29
N GLU A 60 -11.27 -5.99 -11.11
CA GLU A 60 -10.03 -6.74 -10.96
C GLU A 60 -8.91 -5.80 -10.54
N PHE A 61 -8.00 -6.28 -9.69
CA PHE A 61 -6.92 -5.48 -9.14
C PHE A 61 -5.56 -6.15 -9.33
N LEU A 62 -4.55 -5.32 -9.45
CA LEU A 62 -3.15 -5.72 -9.36
C LEU A 62 -2.57 -5.18 -8.06
N CYS A 63 -2.13 -6.08 -7.19
CA CYS A 63 -1.38 -5.74 -5.99
C CYS A 63 0.09 -6.04 -6.24
N GLN A 64 0.93 -5.02 -6.17
CA GLN A 64 2.38 -5.15 -6.35
C GLN A 64 3.08 -5.00 -5.01
N MET A 65 4.00 -5.89 -4.73
CA MET A 65 4.84 -5.88 -3.55
C MET A 65 6.13 -6.67 -3.81
N GLU A 66 7.26 -6.12 -3.44
CA GLU A 66 8.55 -6.81 -3.35
C GLU A 66 8.87 -7.76 -4.54
N GLY A 67 8.68 -7.25 -5.76
CA GLY A 67 8.97 -8.01 -6.98
C GLY A 67 7.89 -9.01 -7.41
N ARG A 68 6.79 -9.12 -6.65
CA ARG A 68 5.61 -9.92 -7.03
C ARG A 68 4.47 -9.00 -7.46
N THR A 69 3.73 -9.46 -8.45
CA THR A 69 2.44 -8.86 -8.82
C THR A 69 1.39 -9.94 -8.66
N VAL A 70 0.40 -9.66 -7.83
CA VAL A 70 -0.73 -10.56 -7.59
C VAL A 70 -1.94 -9.98 -8.32
N HIS A 71 -2.58 -10.79 -9.17
CA HIS A 71 -3.84 -10.44 -9.82
C HIS A 71 -4.97 -10.93 -8.93
N LEU A 72 -5.87 -10.03 -8.57
CA LEU A 72 -6.96 -10.26 -7.64
C LEU A 72 -8.31 -10.06 -8.33
N HIS A 73 -9.22 -10.97 -8.09
CA HIS A 73 -10.58 -10.98 -8.66
C HIS A 73 -11.63 -10.76 -7.56
N PRO A 74 -12.87 -10.41 -7.92
CA PRO A 74 -13.97 -10.31 -6.94
C PRO A 74 -14.11 -11.57 -6.10
N GLY A 75 -14.25 -11.41 -4.77
CA GLY A 75 -14.27 -12.49 -3.79
C GLY A 75 -12.90 -12.97 -3.32
N GLU A 76 -11.80 -12.44 -3.87
CA GLU A 76 -10.47 -12.74 -3.38
C GLU A 76 -10.02 -11.71 -2.32
N LEU A 77 -9.18 -12.20 -1.43
CA LEU A 77 -8.61 -11.45 -0.32
C LEU A 77 -7.09 -11.51 -0.40
N ILE A 78 -6.44 -10.42 -0.05
CA ILE A 78 -4.99 -10.40 0.13
C ILE A 78 -4.66 -9.86 1.53
N PHE A 79 -3.95 -10.67 2.27
CA PHE A 79 -3.29 -10.27 3.51
C PHE A 79 -1.94 -9.66 3.17
N VAL A 80 -1.61 -8.51 3.77
CA VAL A 80 -0.33 -7.83 3.69
C VAL A 80 0.21 -7.67 5.10
N ASN A 81 1.42 -8.19 5.34
CA ASN A 81 2.07 -8.15 6.64
C ASN A 81 2.62 -6.74 6.92
N ARG A 82 2.92 -6.46 8.20
CA ARG A 82 3.52 -5.19 8.63
C ARG A 82 4.82 -4.89 7.89
N GLY A 83 5.06 -3.62 7.61
CA GLY A 83 6.30 -3.14 7.00
C GLY A 83 6.50 -3.52 5.54
N VAL A 84 5.53 -4.19 4.91
CA VAL A 84 5.62 -4.58 3.49
C VAL A 84 5.32 -3.38 2.61
N LEU A 85 6.28 -3.03 1.75
CA LEU A 85 6.06 -2.01 0.73
C LEU A 85 5.15 -2.57 -0.36
N HIS A 86 4.01 -1.94 -0.58
CA HIS A 86 3.00 -2.40 -1.54
C HIS A 86 2.24 -1.24 -2.20
N GLN A 87 1.62 -1.55 -3.33
CA GLN A 87 0.62 -0.69 -3.99
C GLN A 87 -0.49 -1.56 -4.55
N ILE A 88 -1.68 -0.99 -4.70
CA ILE A 88 -2.82 -1.65 -5.32
C ILE A 88 -3.52 -0.73 -6.30
N TYR A 89 -3.86 -1.24 -7.47
CA TYR A 89 -4.56 -0.49 -8.50
C TYR A 89 -5.50 -1.39 -9.31
N PRO A 90 -6.64 -0.85 -9.79
CA PRO A 90 -7.56 -1.59 -10.61
C PRO A 90 -6.97 -1.81 -12.01
N VAL A 91 -7.24 -2.98 -12.61
CA VAL A 91 -6.87 -3.30 -14.00
C VAL A 91 -7.51 -2.30 -14.96
N GLN A 92 -8.79 -2.00 -14.74
CA GLN A 92 -9.50 -0.94 -15.46
C GLN A 92 -9.46 0.35 -14.62
N LYS A 93 -8.72 1.34 -15.08
CA LYS A 93 -8.55 2.61 -14.36
C LYS A 93 -9.90 3.24 -13.96
N GLY A 94 -10.02 3.59 -12.67
CA GLY A 94 -11.21 4.23 -12.12
C GLY A 94 -12.42 3.30 -11.95
N TYR A 95 -12.23 1.97 -12.04
CA TYR A 95 -13.30 1.00 -11.85
C TYR A 95 -12.88 -0.10 -10.88
N GLY A 96 -13.66 -0.28 -9.85
CA GLY A 96 -13.50 -1.35 -8.88
C GLY A 96 -13.66 -0.86 -7.45
N LYS A 97 -13.99 -1.82 -6.58
CA LYS A 97 -14.19 -1.57 -5.15
C LYS A 97 -13.53 -2.66 -4.33
N LEU A 98 -12.90 -2.25 -3.26
CA LEU A 98 -12.40 -3.18 -2.24
C LEU A 98 -12.70 -2.66 -0.84
N TYR A 99 -12.78 -3.57 0.11
CA TYR A 99 -12.66 -3.20 1.52
C TYR A 99 -11.21 -3.37 1.97
N ALA A 100 -10.69 -2.36 2.68
CA ALA A 100 -9.42 -2.45 3.40
C ALA A 100 -9.69 -2.52 4.91
N PHE A 101 -9.17 -3.57 5.54
CA PHE A 101 -9.19 -3.80 6.98
C PHE A 101 -7.76 -3.64 7.48
N ILE A 102 -7.51 -2.65 8.31
CA ILE A 102 -6.17 -2.30 8.77
C ILE A 102 -6.22 -2.22 10.30
N TRP A 103 -5.31 -2.94 10.96
CA TRP A 103 -5.26 -2.91 12.42
C TRP A 103 -3.85 -3.11 12.96
N ASP A 104 -3.60 -2.50 14.12
CA ASP A 104 -2.38 -2.72 14.87
C ASP A 104 -2.36 -4.15 15.44
N PRO A 105 -1.34 -4.98 15.14
CA PRO A 105 -1.25 -6.32 15.70
C PRO A 105 -1.25 -6.35 17.25
N GLU A 106 -0.72 -5.33 17.91
CA GLU A 106 -0.70 -5.24 19.38
C GLU A 106 -2.11 -5.08 19.96
N PHE A 107 -3.07 -4.60 19.18
CA PHE A 107 -4.49 -4.57 19.61
C PHE A 107 -5.03 -5.96 19.92
N LEU A 108 -4.58 -6.99 19.20
CA LEU A 108 -5.00 -8.39 19.43
C LEU A 108 -4.08 -9.09 20.42
N SER A 109 -2.77 -8.96 20.24
CA SER A 109 -1.77 -9.69 21.01
C SER A 109 -1.53 -9.13 22.40
N GLY A 110 -1.86 -7.87 22.66
CA GLY A 110 -1.46 -7.14 23.84
C GLY A 110 0.03 -6.77 23.81
N SER A 111 0.69 -6.86 24.97
CA SER A 111 2.13 -6.52 25.06
C SER A 111 3.02 -7.46 24.25
N ALA A 112 4.07 -6.90 23.62
CA ALA A 112 5.07 -7.66 22.89
C ALA A 112 5.81 -8.71 23.74
N ASP A 113 5.85 -8.56 25.06
CA ASP A 113 6.39 -9.54 25.99
C ASP A 113 5.36 -10.58 26.45
N GLY A 114 4.11 -10.45 26.01
CA GLY A 114 3.01 -11.33 26.41
C GLY A 114 3.04 -12.70 25.71
N ALA A 115 2.53 -13.73 26.38
CA ALA A 115 2.49 -15.09 25.84
C ALA A 115 1.75 -15.19 24.52
N VAL A 116 0.65 -14.44 24.34
CA VAL A 116 -0.12 -14.44 23.09
C VAL A 116 0.72 -13.89 21.93
N TYR A 117 1.48 -12.82 22.17
CA TYR A 117 2.36 -12.27 21.15
C TYR A 117 3.44 -13.27 20.74
N GLN A 118 4.13 -13.85 21.72
CA GLN A 118 5.23 -14.79 21.47
C GLN A 118 4.74 -16.07 20.77
N GLU A 119 3.58 -16.59 21.15
CA GLU A 119 3.04 -17.83 20.59
C GLU A 119 2.44 -17.63 19.19
N ALA A 120 1.68 -16.55 18.98
CA ALA A 120 0.82 -16.42 17.79
C ALA A 120 1.23 -15.29 16.84
N PHE A 121 2.02 -14.30 17.28
CA PHE A 121 2.31 -13.11 16.46
C PHE A 121 3.77 -13.01 16.08
N GLU A 122 4.71 -13.28 16.97
CA GLU A 122 6.13 -13.02 16.74
C GLU A 122 6.65 -13.69 15.47
N ALA A 123 6.40 -14.99 15.31
CA ALA A 123 6.85 -15.74 14.13
C ALA A 123 6.19 -15.24 12.84
N MET A 124 4.87 -14.99 12.87
CA MET A 124 4.10 -14.53 11.71
C MET A 124 4.52 -13.12 11.28
N LEU A 125 4.76 -12.22 12.23
CA LEU A 125 5.15 -10.83 11.93
C LEU A 125 6.61 -10.70 11.50
N LYS A 126 7.53 -11.49 12.08
CA LYS A 126 8.98 -11.41 11.79
C LYS A 126 9.42 -12.28 10.63
N SER A 127 8.88 -13.50 10.55
CA SER A 127 9.35 -14.53 9.62
C SER A 127 8.23 -15.17 8.80
N GLY A 128 6.99 -14.73 9.00
CA GLY A 128 5.83 -15.22 8.26
C GLY A 128 5.77 -14.69 6.84
N PRO A 129 4.76 -15.08 6.07
CA PRO A 129 4.57 -14.62 4.71
C PRO A 129 4.37 -13.10 4.67
N ARG A 130 4.99 -12.46 3.69
CA ARG A 130 4.82 -11.03 3.44
C ARG A 130 3.40 -10.71 2.94
N CYS A 131 2.83 -11.64 2.19
CA CYS A 131 1.43 -11.62 1.79
C CYS A 131 0.87 -13.04 1.67
N LEU A 132 -0.45 -13.15 1.83
CA LEU A 132 -1.21 -14.37 1.57
C LEU A 132 -2.43 -14.01 0.74
N THR A 133 -2.71 -14.80 -0.29
CA THR A 133 -3.95 -14.69 -1.07
C THR A 133 -4.92 -15.77 -0.61
N LEU A 134 -6.14 -15.38 -0.38
CA LEU A 134 -7.24 -16.28 -0.01
C LEU A 134 -8.39 -16.06 -0.96
N ALA A 135 -9.04 -17.14 -1.38
CA ALA A 135 -10.24 -17.07 -2.21
C ALA A 135 -11.48 -17.43 -1.37
N GLU A 136 -12.53 -16.62 -1.47
CA GLU A 136 -13.81 -16.87 -0.82
C GLU A 136 -14.61 -17.88 -1.66
N THR A 137 -14.15 -19.13 -1.69
CA THR A 137 -14.79 -20.20 -2.44
C THR A 137 -15.07 -21.41 -1.55
N ALA A 138 -16.05 -22.24 -1.96
CA ALA A 138 -16.36 -23.48 -1.26
C ALA A 138 -15.19 -24.48 -1.23
N GLN A 139 -14.25 -24.36 -2.19
CA GLN A 139 -13.04 -25.17 -2.27
C GLN A 139 -11.92 -24.67 -1.35
N ALA A 140 -12.06 -23.46 -0.78
CA ALA A 140 -11.12 -22.85 0.16
C ALA A 140 -11.83 -22.47 1.48
N PRO A 141 -12.13 -23.44 2.35
CA PRO A 141 -12.94 -23.20 3.57
C PRO A 141 -12.39 -22.12 4.48
N GLY A 142 -11.05 -21.98 4.54
CA GLY A 142 -10.41 -20.91 5.30
C GLY A 142 -10.72 -19.51 4.74
N GLY A 143 -10.70 -19.35 3.42
CA GLY A 143 -11.06 -18.10 2.73
C GLY A 143 -12.54 -17.74 2.91
N GLN A 144 -13.44 -18.70 2.82
CA GLN A 144 -14.86 -18.46 3.08
C GLN A 144 -15.10 -17.97 4.52
N ALA A 145 -14.52 -18.64 5.51
CA ALA A 145 -14.68 -18.26 6.91
C ALA A 145 -14.10 -16.85 7.19
N VAL A 146 -12.97 -16.51 6.57
CA VAL A 146 -12.42 -15.14 6.65
C VAL A 146 -13.38 -14.13 6.02
N GLY A 147 -13.91 -14.40 4.83
CA GLY A 147 -14.88 -13.52 4.16
C GLY A 147 -16.17 -13.31 4.99
N GLU A 148 -16.70 -14.36 5.62
CA GLU A 148 -17.85 -14.25 6.54
C GLU A 148 -17.54 -13.37 7.75
N ALA A 149 -16.37 -13.54 8.35
CA ALA A 149 -15.93 -12.70 9.47
C ALA A 149 -15.75 -11.23 9.05
N LEU A 150 -15.18 -10.96 7.88
CA LEU A 150 -15.03 -9.60 7.35
C LEU A 150 -16.38 -8.93 7.06
N ARG A 151 -17.36 -9.64 6.50
CA ARG A 151 -18.74 -9.13 6.35
C ARG A 151 -19.36 -8.75 7.69
N ALA A 152 -19.19 -9.59 8.71
CA ALA A 152 -19.66 -9.29 10.05
C ALA A 152 -18.96 -8.04 10.63
N ILE A 153 -17.66 -7.88 10.43
CA ILE A 153 -16.90 -6.69 10.85
C ILE A 153 -17.45 -5.43 10.15
N VAL A 154 -17.70 -5.46 8.84
CA VAL A 154 -18.30 -4.33 8.11
C VAL A 154 -19.65 -3.93 8.73
N ALA A 155 -20.52 -4.91 9.00
CA ALA A 155 -21.82 -4.65 9.60
C ALA A 155 -21.69 -4.02 11.01
N LEU A 156 -20.82 -4.56 11.86
CA LEU A 156 -20.56 -4.04 13.20
C LEU A 156 -19.97 -2.62 13.16
N TYR A 157 -19.01 -2.39 12.27
CA TYR A 157 -18.33 -1.11 12.11
C TYR A 157 -19.24 -0.02 11.52
N THR A 158 -20.28 -0.40 10.78
CA THR A 158 -21.26 0.53 10.21
C THR A 158 -22.39 0.85 11.19
N GLN A 159 -22.85 -0.15 11.96
CA GLN A 159 -24.06 -0.02 12.80
C GLN A 159 -23.77 0.38 14.24
N HIS A 160 -22.53 0.18 14.71
CA HIS A 160 -22.08 0.46 16.07
C HIS A 160 -23.03 -0.11 17.17
N PRO A 161 -23.44 -1.39 17.12
CA PRO A 161 -24.27 -1.96 18.16
C PRO A 161 -23.52 -2.02 19.50
N ALA A 162 -24.23 -2.31 20.59
CA ALA A 162 -23.57 -2.51 21.87
C ALA A 162 -22.46 -3.56 21.78
N LEU A 163 -21.30 -3.27 22.42
CA LEU A 163 -20.13 -4.14 22.47
C LEU A 163 -19.47 -4.42 21.09
N TYR A 164 -19.72 -3.62 20.07
CA TYR A 164 -19.18 -3.85 18.74
C TYR A 164 -17.63 -3.91 18.70
N HIS A 165 -16.92 -3.11 19.50
CA HIS A 165 -15.47 -3.16 19.60
C HIS A 165 -14.99 -4.55 20.05
N LEU A 166 -15.61 -5.14 21.06
CA LEU A 166 -15.29 -6.48 21.55
C LEU A 166 -15.61 -7.54 20.49
N GLN A 167 -16.75 -7.42 19.81
CA GLN A 167 -17.14 -8.35 18.75
C GLN A 167 -16.16 -8.29 17.58
N ILE A 168 -15.74 -7.10 17.14
CA ILE A 168 -14.71 -6.94 16.09
C ILE A 168 -13.39 -7.55 16.55
N LYS A 169 -12.95 -7.33 17.79
CA LYS A 169 -11.72 -7.92 18.33
C LYS A 169 -11.75 -9.45 18.27
N ILE A 170 -12.87 -10.06 18.62
CA ILE A 170 -13.07 -11.52 18.55
C ILE A 170 -12.95 -12.00 17.10
N LEU A 171 -13.63 -11.34 16.15
CA LEU A 171 -13.60 -11.72 14.73
C LEU A 171 -12.19 -11.56 14.13
N LEU A 172 -11.49 -10.47 14.41
CA LEU A 172 -10.11 -10.27 13.99
C LEU A 172 -9.17 -11.33 14.58
N SER A 173 -9.37 -11.72 15.85
CA SER A 173 -8.60 -12.81 16.48
C SER A 173 -8.87 -14.15 15.79
N GLN A 174 -10.10 -14.44 15.41
CA GLN A 174 -10.44 -15.64 14.64
C GLN A 174 -9.78 -15.62 13.24
N ILE A 175 -9.85 -14.49 12.53
CA ILE A 175 -9.16 -14.31 11.24
C ILE A 175 -7.66 -14.55 11.41
N TRP A 176 -7.03 -13.94 12.42
CA TRP A 176 -5.61 -14.12 12.70
C TRP A 176 -5.24 -15.60 12.91
N LEU A 177 -6.04 -16.29 13.72
CA LEU A 177 -5.85 -17.72 13.97
C LEU A 177 -5.96 -18.55 12.67
N MET A 178 -6.89 -18.20 11.77
CA MET A 178 -7.01 -18.84 10.47
C MET A 178 -5.79 -18.57 9.59
N LEU A 179 -5.29 -17.32 9.54
CA LEU A 179 -4.09 -16.97 8.79
C LEU A 179 -2.86 -17.75 9.30
N CYS A 180 -2.69 -17.89 10.61
CA CYS A 180 -1.60 -18.68 11.20
C CYS A 180 -1.67 -20.18 10.88
N ARG A 181 -2.86 -20.71 10.58
CA ARG A 181 -3.08 -22.12 10.24
C ARG A 181 -3.04 -22.39 8.72
N GLN A 182 -2.92 -21.36 7.90
CA GLN A 182 -2.79 -21.57 6.47
C GLN A 182 -1.46 -22.29 6.19
N GLU A 183 -1.54 -23.52 5.74
CA GLU A 183 -0.43 -24.24 5.12
C GLU A 183 -0.25 -23.67 3.70
N GLY A 184 0.27 -22.44 3.61
CA GLY A 184 0.71 -21.85 2.35
C GLY A 184 2.12 -22.34 1.99
N GLU A 185 2.59 -22.02 0.78
CA GLU A 185 4.03 -22.11 0.47
C GLU A 185 4.80 -21.48 1.63
N ALA A 186 5.70 -22.25 2.22
CA ALA A 186 6.52 -21.77 3.32
C ALA A 186 7.04 -20.37 2.95
N PRO A 187 6.85 -19.35 3.81
CA PRO A 187 7.28 -18.01 3.46
C PRO A 187 8.74 -18.11 3.06
N GLU A 188 9.08 -17.51 1.90
CA GLU A 188 10.50 -17.39 1.56
C GLU A 188 11.17 -16.70 2.76
N PRO A 189 12.10 -17.38 3.42
CA PRO A 189 12.70 -16.82 4.62
C PRO A 189 13.33 -15.48 4.26
N MET A 190 13.20 -14.51 5.14
CA MET A 190 13.89 -13.24 5.01
C MET A 190 15.39 -13.53 4.93
N THR A 191 15.93 -13.48 3.71
CA THR A 191 17.37 -13.69 3.53
C THR A 191 18.12 -12.40 3.87
N PRO A 192 19.36 -12.49 4.36
CA PRO A 192 20.19 -11.31 4.63
C PRO A 192 20.39 -10.42 3.37
N GLU A 193 20.22 -10.97 2.18
CA GLU A 193 20.26 -10.24 0.92
C GLU A 193 19.00 -9.40 0.74
N ARG A 194 17.85 -9.97 1.05
CA ARG A 194 16.54 -9.29 0.94
C ARG A 194 16.41 -8.16 1.96
N GLU A 195 16.84 -8.38 3.21
CA GLU A 195 16.91 -7.32 4.23
C GLU A 195 17.77 -6.14 3.77
N ARG A 196 18.95 -6.44 3.20
CA ARG A 196 19.84 -5.42 2.63
C ARG A 196 19.21 -4.67 1.46
N ASP A 197 18.43 -5.35 0.63
CA ASP A 197 17.74 -4.72 -0.48
C ASP A 197 16.60 -3.81 0.00
N GLU A 198 15.83 -4.21 1.00
CA GLU A 198 14.82 -3.34 1.62
C GLU A 198 15.45 -2.08 2.21
N GLU A 199 16.56 -2.22 2.91
CA GLU A 199 17.25 -1.07 3.50
C GLU A 199 17.81 -0.12 2.43
N ARG A 200 18.43 -0.66 1.38
CA ARG A 200 18.90 0.10 0.21
C ARG A 200 17.78 0.84 -0.48
N LEU A 201 16.66 0.14 -0.69
CA LEU A 201 15.47 0.70 -1.32
C LEU A 201 14.92 1.85 -0.48
N LYS A 202 14.68 1.63 0.83
CA LYS A 202 14.19 2.66 1.76
C LYS A 202 15.10 3.91 1.75
N ARG A 203 16.41 3.74 1.81
CA ARG A 203 17.38 4.86 1.72
C ARG A 203 17.30 5.61 0.40
N ALA A 204 17.26 4.88 -0.72
CA ALA A 204 17.13 5.50 -2.04
C ALA A 204 15.83 6.28 -2.19
N MET A 205 14.72 5.71 -1.72
CA MET A 205 13.41 6.34 -1.80
C MET A 205 13.36 7.59 -0.92
N ASN A 206 13.88 7.55 0.31
CA ASN A 206 13.98 8.72 1.19
C ASN A 206 14.72 9.86 0.51
N TYR A 207 15.86 9.56 -0.14
CA TYR A 207 16.61 10.57 -0.87
C TYR A 207 15.81 11.11 -2.07
N MET A 208 15.20 10.23 -2.87
CA MET A 208 14.34 10.66 -3.99
C MET A 208 13.22 11.57 -3.55
N HIS A 209 12.54 11.25 -2.44
CA HIS A 209 11.43 12.03 -1.92
C HIS A 209 11.87 13.41 -1.40
N ALA A 210 13.01 13.47 -0.72
CA ALA A 210 13.54 14.74 -0.23
C ALA A 210 14.03 15.67 -1.37
N HIS A 211 14.44 15.07 -2.52
CA HIS A 211 15.11 15.79 -3.61
C HIS A 211 14.42 15.64 -4.97
N TYR A 212 13.14 15.21 -5.02
CA TYR A 212 12.46 14.94 -6.30
C TYR A 212 12.40 16.14 -7.25
N GLY A 213 12.34 17.36 -6.70
CA GLY A 213 12.38 18.61 -7.49
C GLY A 213 13.76 18.95 -8.04
N GLU A 214 14.80 18.27 -7.61
CA GLU A 214 16.18 18.54 -7.97
C GLU A 214 16.70 17.58 -9.04
N HIS A 215 17.83 17.95 -9.67
CA HIS A 215 18.55 17.06 -10.55
C HIS A 215 19.65 16.34 -9.79
N PHE A 216 19.58 15.02 -9.71
CA PHE A 216 20.64 14.18 -9.17
C PHE A 216 20.95 13.00 -10.10
N SER A 217 22.16 12.48 -10.02
CA SER A 217 22.60 11.33 -10.81
C SER A 217 22.24 10.00 -10.14
N LEU A 218 22.21 8.91 -10.92
CA LEU A 218 22.07 7.56 -10.36
C LEU A 218 23.26 7.17 -9.48
N GLU A 219 24.43 7.73 -9.73
CA GLU A 219 25.64 7.56 -8.92
C GLU A 219 25.47 8.19 -7.54
N GLU A 220 24.89 9.39 -7.50
CA GLU A 220 24.52 10.07 -6.25
C GLU A 220 23.53 9.24 -5.44
N LEU A 221 22.43 8.82 -6.08
CA LEU A 221 21.41 7.99 -5.45
C LEU A 221 21.97 6.68 -4.90
N ALA A 222 22.86 6.01 -5.66
CA ALA A 222 23.50 4.77 -5.23
C ALA A 222 24.40 4.99 -4.00
N ARG A 223 25.10 6.10 -3.94
CA ARG A 223 25.91 6.49 -2.78
C ARG A 223 25.05 6.70 -1.52
N GLN A 224 23.92 7.37 -1.65
CA GLN A 224 22.97 7.54 -0.55
C GLN A 224 22.37 6.21 -0.07
N ALA A 225 22.15 5.27 -0.99
CA ALA A 225 21.71 3.92 -0.69
C ALA A 225 22.84 2.98 -0.22
N LEU A 226 24.07 3.48 -0.04
CA LEU A 226 25.28 2.74 0.35
C LEU A 226 25.54 1.53 -0.56
N THR A 227 25.40 1.70 -1.86
CA THR A 227 25.58 0.63 -2.85
C THR A 227 26.14 1.14 -4.17
N SER A 228 26.45 0.24 -5.11
CA SER A 228 26.82 0.62 -6.47
C SER A 228 25.59 0.92 -7.34
N ARG A 229 25.77 1.73 -8.39
CA ARG A 229 24.71 2.02 -9.37
C ARG A 229 24.07 0.74 -9.96
N SER A 230 24.89 -0.24 -10.33
CA SER A 230 24.39 -1.49 -10.91
C SER A 230 23.58 -2.31 -9.91
N GLU A 231 24.02 -2.36 -8.66
CA GLU A 231 23.29 -3.05 -7.60
C GLU A 231 21.99 -2.32 -7.25
N LEU A 232 22.00 -0.99 -7.18
CA LEU A 232 20.79 -0.20 -6.96
C LEU A 232 19.74 -0.50 -8.05
N CYS A 233 20.14 -0.52 -9.32
CA CYS A 233 19.24 -0.84 -10.43
C CYS A 233 18.71 -2.28 -10.35
N ARG A 234 19.51 -3.24 -9.89
CA ARG A 234 19.06 -4.63 -9.66
C ARG A 234 18.09 -4.72 -8.50
N CYS A 235 18.40 -4.06 -7.40
CA CYS A 235 17.54 -3.96 -6.21
C CYS A 235 16.15 -3.42 -6.59
N PHE A 236 16.07 -2.28 -7.28
CA PHE A 236 14.81 -1.69 -7.71
C PHE A 236 14.01 -2.63 -8.63
N ARG A 237 14.66 -3.28 -9.61
CA ARG A 237 13.98 -4.23 -10.49
C ARG A 237 13.48 -5.46 -9.74
N ARG A 238 14.28 -5.97 -8.78
CA ARG A 238 13.93 -7.14 -7.97
C ARG A 238 12.78 -6.83 -7.02
N MET A 239 12.82 -5.65 -6.39
CA MET A 239 11.87 -5.27 -5.34
C MET A 239 10.60 -4.60 -5.89
N LEU A 240 10.72 -3.77 -6.94
CA LEU A 240 9.60 -2.97 -7.48
C LEU A 240 9.24 -3.31 -8.92
N GLY A 241 9.97 -4.22 -9.58
CA GLY A 241 9.76 -4.54 -10.98
C GLY A 241 10.17 -3.44 -11.97
N MET A 242 10.70 -2.31 -11.49
CA MET A 242 11.03 -1.14 -12.32
C MET A 242 12.40 -0.54 -11.96
N PRO A 243 13.05 0.21 -12.87
CA PRO A 243 14.31 0.89 -12.56
C PRO A 243 14.09 2.15 -11.70
N PRO A 244 15.12 2.63 -10.95
CA PRO A 244 15.04 3.81 -10.10
C PRO A 244 14.54 5.08 -10.82
N LYS A 245 14.94 5.28 -12.07
CA LYS A 245 14.53 6.44 -12.87
C LYS A 245 13.05 6.44 -13.17
N GLU A 246 12.46 5.29 -13.39
CA GLU A 246 11.02 5.14 -13.65
C GLU A 246 10.22 5.39 -12.39
N PHE A 247 10.67 4.87 -11.25
CA PHE A 247 10.07 5.14 -9.95
C PHE A 247 10.08 6.64 -9.63
N LEU A 248 11.22 7.32 -9.78
CA LEU A 248 11.30 8.77 -9.58
C LEU A 248 10.34 9.53 -10.51
N MET A 249 10.21 9.10 -11.75
CA MET A 249 9.30 9.74 -12.71
C MET A 249 7.84 9.61 -12.27
N GLN A 250 7.43 8.43 -11.84
CA GLN A 250 6.08 8.22 -11.29
C GLN A 250 5.84 9.11 -10.08
N TYR A 251 6.78 9.16 -9.16
CA TYR A 251 6.67 10.00 -7.96
C TYR A 251 6.55 11.49 -8.31
N ARG A 252 7.36 12.00 -9.24
CA ARG A 252 7.27 13.39 -9.74
C ARG A 252 5.90 13.70 -10.33
N ILE A 253 5.32 12.78 -11.08
CA ILE A 253 3.97 12.94 -11.64
C ILE A 253 2.92 12.98 -10.52
N GLN A 254 3.02 12.13 -9.51
CA GLN A 254 2.12 12.17 -8.35
C GLN A 254 2.19 13.52 -7.62
N GLN A 255 3.39 14.05 -7.38
CA GLN A 255 3.56 15.38 -6.79
C GLN A 255 3.00 16.49 -7.68
N ALA A 256 3.14 16.36 -9.00
CA ALA A 256 2.54 17.29 -9.94
C ALA A 256 1.02 17.27 -9.88
N GLU A 257 0.37 16.12 -9.76
CA GLU A 257 -1.08 16.01 -9.59
C GLU A 257 -1.55 16.76 -8.33
N ILE A 258 -0.84 16.61 -7.22
CA ILE A 258 -1.12 17.33 -5.96
C ILE A 258 -1.00 18.84 -6.15
N LEU A 259 0.09 19.32 -6.78
CA LEU A 259 0.30 20.74 -7.04
C LEU A 259 -0.74 21.31 -8.00
N LEU A 260 -1.11 20.58 -9.06
CA LEU A 260 -2.13 20.99 -10.01
C LEU A 260 -3.51 21.17 -9.35
N LYS A 261 -3.80 20.35 -8.32
CA LYS A 261 -5.05 20.35 -7.57
C LYS A 261 -5.13 21.48 -6.54
N ASN A 262 -4.04 21.69 -5.80
CA ASN A 262 -4.05 22.47 -4.56
C ASN A 262 -3.36 23.83 -4.68
N SER A 263 -2.93 24.25 -5.88
CA SER A 263 -2.21 25.50 -6.07
C SER A 263 -2.65 26.28 -7.31
N ALA A 264 -2.36 27.59 -7.28
CA ALA A 264 -2.54 28.48 -8.43
C ALA A 264 -1.32 28.50 -9.39
N TYR A 265 -0.32 27.64 -9.17
CA TYR A 265 0.88 27.59 -10.00
C TYR A 265 0.56 27.31 -11.47
N SER A 266 1.27 27.97 -12.38
CA SER A 266 1.19 27.65 -13.80
C SER A 266 1.68 26.22 -14.09
N ILE A 267 1.32 25.67 -15.24
CA ILE A 267 1.81 24.36 -15.67
C ILE A 267 3.35 24.32 -15.76
N ALA A 268 3.98 25.45 -16.13
CA ALA A 268 5.43 25.56 -16.19
C ALA A 268 6.08 25.54 -14.81
N GLU A 269 5.51 26.26 -13.85
CA GLU A 269 5.99 26.24 -12.45
C GLU A 269 5.83 24.86 -11.82
N VAL A 270 4.70 24.17 -12.07
CA VAL A 270 4.52 22.78 -11.59
C VAL A 270 5.59 21.86 -12.18
N ALA A 271 5.90 21.99 -13.48
CA ALA A 271 6.96 21.21 -14.12
C ALA A 271 8.33 21.47 -13.46
N GLU A 272 8.65 22.73 -13.17
CA GLU A 272 9.90 23.12 -12.50
C GLU A 272 9.97 22.57 -11.07
N PHE A 273 8.95 22.79 -10.24
CA PHE A 273 8.91 22.31 -8.84
C PHE A 273 8.95 20.78 -8.73
N THR A 274 8.50 20.09 -9.76
CA THR A 274 8.56 18.62 -9.79
C THR A 274 9.77 18.07 -10.55
N GLY A 275 10.78 18.91 -10.82
CA GLY A 275 12.09 18.50 -11.32
C GLY A 275 12.12 18.11 -12.81
N PHE A 276 11.17 18.58 -13.61
CA PHE A 276 11.21 18.40 -15.06
C PHE A 276 12.03 19.51 -15.73
N SER A 277 12.91 19.12 -16.63
CA SER A 277 13.78 20.05 -17.35
C SER A 277 13.06 20.98 -18.35
N SER A 278 11.83 20.60 -18.74
CA SER A 278 11.00 21.44 -19.61
C SER A 278 9.51 21.12 -19.46
N PRO A 279 8.62 22.11 -19.69
CA PRO A 279 7.16 21.89 -19.70
C PRO A 279 6.71 20.89 -20.77
N SER A 280 7.40 20.78 -21.89
CA SER A 280 7.08 19.82 -22.96
C SER A 280 7.36 18.38 -22.51
N HIS A 281 8.51 18.14 -21.86
CA HIS A 281 8.84 16.84 -21.30
C HIS A 281 7.86 16.46 -20.18
N PHE A 282 7.54 17.40 -19.29
CA PHE A 282 6.50 17.25 -18.28
C PHE A 282 5.17 16.84 -18.89
N GLY A 283 4.66 17.60 -19.88
CA GLY A 283 3.38 17.33 -20.52
C GLY A 283 3.30 15.94 -21.14
N SER A 284 4.38 15.50 -21.82
CA SER A 284 4.46 14.16 -22.41
C SER A 284 4.47 13.05 -21.35
N CYS A 285 5.24 13.23 -20.27
CA CYS A 285 5.26 12.28 -19.17
C CYS A 285 3.92 12.22 -18.44
N PHE A 286 3.33 13.39 -18.15
CA PHE A 286 2.04 13.48 -17.48
C PHE A 286 0.94 12.77 -18.28
N LEU A 287 0.86 13.04 -19.60
CA LEU A 287 -0.08 12.36 -20.49
C LEU A 287 0.12 10.83 -20.47
N ARG A 288 1.37 10.38 -20.50
CA ARG A 288 1.70 8.93 -20.45
C ARG A 288 1.22 8.26 -19.16
N TYR A 289 1.40 8.90 -18.00
CA TYR A 289 1.11 8.28 -16.70
C TYR A 289 -0.34 8.52 -16.24
N VAL A 290 -0.90 9.70 -16.54
CA VAL A 290 -2.23 10.11 -16.08
C VAL A 290 -3.33 9.87 -17.12
N GLY A 291 -2.95 9.84 -18.43
CA GLY A 291 -3.87 9.61 -19.54
C GLY A 291 -4.54 10.88 -20.08
N CYS A 292 -4.23 12.06 -19.53
CA CYS A 292 -4.67 13.36 -20.05
C CYS A 292 -3.56 14.39 -19.88
N THR A 293 -3.69 15.55 -20.54
CA THR A 293 -2.71 16.63 -20.38
C THR A 293 -2.85 17.33 -19.02
N PRO A 294 -1.79 17.98 -18.49
CA PRO A 294 -1.88 18.75 -17.24
C PRO A 294 -2.96 19.84 -17.26
N ARG A 295 -3.24 20.44 -18.43
CA ARG A 295 -4.29 21.45 -18.60
C ARG A 295 -5.69 20.84 -18.50
N GLU A 296 -5.91 19.70 -19.17
CA GLU A 296 -7.16 18.95 -19.09
C GLU A 296 -7.41 18.45 -17.66
N TYR A 297 -6.37 17.92 -17.02
CA TYR A 297 -6.43 17.47 -15.64
C TYR A 297 -6.92 18.60 -14.72
N ARG A 298 -6.29 19.79 -14.78
CA ARG A 298 -6.68 20.96 -13.98
C ARG A 298 -8.09 21.46 -14.28
N LYS A 299 -8.53 21.37 -15.53
CA LYS A 299 -9.88 21.83 -15.93
C LYS A 299 -10.99 20.91 -15.42
N ASN A 300 -10.65 19.63 -15.18
CA ASN A 300 -11.59 18.61 -14.75
C ASN A 300 -11.59 18.41 -13.22
N LEU A 301 -10.86 19.25 -12.48
CA LEU A 301 -10.90 19.34 -11.02
C LEU A 301 -12.05 20.21 -10.54
#